data_6f7debbbfc47b4241d2164f7217680b2
#
_entry.id   6f7debbbfc47b4241d2164f7217680b2
#
_cell.length_a   1.000
_cell.length_b   1.000
_cell.length_c   1.000
_cell.angle_alpha   90.00
_cell.angle_beta   90.00
_cell.angle_gamma   90.00
#
_symmetry.space_group_name_H-M   'P 1'
#
loop_
_entity.id
_entity.type
_entity.pdbx_description
1 polymer ?
#
loop_
_entity_poly.entity_id
_entity_poly.type
_entity_poly.pdbx_seq_one_letter_code
_entity_poly.pdbx_strand_id
1 'polypeptide(L)'
;MSIKQISVFLENKPGSLNAMTGVLAQNKIDMRAFTLAETSDFGIARVIVDDVNKTSEVLKEAGYVHSISDVLCVVIPDEPGGLNTILQVLAAAQVNVEYMYVFLGHKDTAYMIFKVADIAAATAALSAKDIKTMDQEDLEKL
;
A
#
# COMPACT_ATOMS: atom_id res chain seq x y z
N MET A 1 -11.59 -1.22 8.64
CA MET A 1 -11.43 -0.71 7.25
C MET A 1 -10.03 -0.94 6.77
N SER A 2 -9.89 -1.71 5.71
CA SER A 2 -8.60 -2.02 5.13
C SER A 2 -8.68 -1.99 3.62
N ILE A 3 -7.51 -1.91 2.99
CA ILE A 3 -7.38 -2.09 1.55
C ILE A 3 -6.43 -3.27 1.29
N LYS A 4 -6.50 -3.82 0.09
CA LYS A 4 -5.66 -4.96 -0.27
C LYS A 4 -4.38 -4.48 -0.93
N GLN A 5 -3.27 -5.04 -0.48
CA GLN A 5 -1.95 -4.81 -1.05
C GLN A 5 -1.41 -6.12 -1.59
N ILE A 6 -0.78 -6.07 -2.74
CA ILE A 6 -0.08 -7.22 -3.30
C ILE A 6 1.42 -7.01 -3.13
N SER A 7 2.09 -8.00 -2.53
CA SER A 7 3.54 -8.04 -2.41
C SER A 7 4.10 -9.06 -3.39
N VAL A 8 4.95 -8.62 -4.30
CA VAL A 8 5.54 -9.47 -5.34
C VAL A 8 7.03 -9.63 -5.06
N PHE A 9 7.48 -10.89 -5.04
CA PHE A 9 8.88 -11.19 -4.79
C PHE A 9 9.66 -11.20 -6.09
N LEU A 10 10.74 -10.41 -6.15
CA LEU A 10 11.57 -10.23 -7.34
C LEU A 10 13.03 -10.50 -7.01
N GLU A 11 13.80 -10.92 -8.01
CA GLU A 11 15.24 -10.92 -7.87
C GLU A 11 15.76 -9.48 -7.95
N ASN A 12 16.78 -9.14 -7.16
CA ASN A 12 17.40 -7.83 -7.20
C ASN A 12 18.45 -7.77 -8.31
N LYS A 13 17.99 -7.61 -9.53
CA LYS A 13 18.85 -7.53 -10.72
C LYS A 13 18.24 -6.66 -11.80
N PRO A 14 19.05 -6.17 -12.75
CA PRO A 14 18.52 -5.36 -13.86
C PRO A 14 17.41 -6.08 -14.62
N GLY A 15 16.33 -5.36 -14.88
CA GLY A 15 15.20 -5.86 -15.68
C GLY A 15 14.13 -6.61 -14.92
N SER A 16 14.37 -7.02 -13.67
CA SER A 16 13.35 -7.75 -12.88
C SER A 16 12.09 -6.91 -12.67
N LEU A 17 12.27 -5.67 -12.26
CA LEU A 17 11.13 -4.77 -12.03
C LEU A 17 10.42 -4.44 -13.33
N ASN A 18 11.17 -4.17 -14.40
CA ASN A 18 10.61 -3.90 -15.71
C ASN A 18 9.78 -5.07 -16.24
N ALA A 19 10.26 -6.29 -16.06
CA ALA A 19 9.53 -7.48 -16.49
C ALA A 19 8.19 -7.62 -15.77
N MET A 20 8.18 -7.42 -14.45
CA MET A 20 6.97 -7.53 -13.63
C MET A 20 5.97 -6.43 -13.99
N THR A 21 6.40 -5.18 -14.07
CA THR A 21 5.52 -4.07 -14.43
C THR A 21 5.01 -4.19 -15.86
N GLY A 22 5.79 -4.78 -16.75
CA GLY A 22 5.38 -5.09 -18.12
C GLY A 22 4.20 -6.07 -18.17
N VAL A 23 4.20 -7.07 -17.31
CA VAL A 23 3.07 -8.01 -17.18
C VAL A 23 1.80 -7.26 -16.76
N LEU A 24 1.91 -6.37 -15.81
CA LEU A 24 0.77 -5.56 -15.37
C LEU A 24 0.27 -4.63 -16.48
N ALA A 25 1.18 -3.98 -17.18
CA ALA A 25 0.86 -3.06 -18.28
C ALA A 25 0.14 -3.78 -19.44
N GLN A 26 0.63 -4.95 -19.83
CA GLN A 26 0.01 -5.75 -20.89
C GLN A 26 -1.42 -6.17 -20.56
N ASN A 27 -1.71 -6.32 -19.29
CA ASN A 27 -3.03 -6.71 -18.80
C ASN A 27 -3.89 -5.52 -18.35
N LYS A 28 -3.44 -4.30 -18.64
CA LYS A 28 -4.16 -3.05 -18.35
C LYS A 28 -4.52 -2.89 -16.87
N ILE A 29 -3.62 -3.31 -16.00
CA ILE A 29 -3.76 -3.14 -14.57
C ILE A 29 -3.21 -1.77 -14.19
N ASP A 30 -4.02 -0.97 -13.51
CA ASP A 30 -3.63 0.34 -13.05
C ASP A 30 -3.07 0.27 -11.62
N MET A 31 -1.84 0.73 -11.45
CA MET A 31 -1.20 0.80 -10.14
C MET A 31 -1.51 2.15 -9.50
N ARG A 32 -2.18 2.13 -8.35
CA ARG A 32 -2.49 3.33 -7.57
C ARG A 32 -1.31 3.76 -6.72
N ALA A 33 -0.57 2.81 -6.21
CA ALA A 33 0.60 3.06 -5.38
C ALA A 33 1.62 1.95 -5.59
N PHE A 34 2.89 2.28 -5.37
CA PHE A 34 3.97 1.36 -5.61
C PHE A 34 5.15 1.68 -4.69
N THR A 35 5.78 0.65 -4.14
CA THR A 35 7.06 0.79 -3.46
C THR A 35 7.92 -0.45 -3.68
N LEU A 36 9.21 -0.26 -3.68
CA LEU A 36 10.18 -1.35 -3.81
C LEU A 36 11.13 -1.32 -2.62
N ALA A 37 11.11 -2.37 -1.82
CA ALA A 37 12.08 -2.58 -0.75
C ALA A 37 13.04 -3.67 -1.20
N GLU A 38 14.30 -3.56 -0.79
CA GLU A 38 15.31 -4.49 -1.26
C GLU A 38 16.12 -5.10 -0.11
N THR A 39 16.57 -6.32 -0.36
CA THR A 39 17.71 -6.94 0.32
C THR A 39 18.81 -7.12 -0.73
N SER A 40 19.97 -7.67 -0.37
CA SER A 40 21.07 -7.85 -1.34
C SER A 40 20.67 -8.69 -2.55
N ASP A 41 19.85 -9.73 -2.35
CA ASP A 41 19.51 -10.69 -3.41
C ASP A 41 18.08 -10.56 -3.94
N PHE A 42 17.18 -9.99 -3.15
CA PHE A 42 15.77 -9.94 -3.45
C PHE A 42 15.20 -8.53 -3.33
N GLY A 43 14.10 -8.32 -4.02
CA GLY A 43 13.26 -7.15 -3.86
C GLY A 43 11.83 -7.57 -3.55
N ILE A 44 11.12 -6.72 -2.85
CA ILE A 44 9.69 -6.87 -2.62
C ILE A 44 9.01 -5.64 -3.19
N ALA A 45 8.25 -5.83 -4.26
CA ALA A 45 7.43 -4.78 -4.82
C ALA A 45 6.04 -4.86 -4.16
N ARG A 46 5.65 -3.79 -3.50
CA ARG A 46 4.32 -3.68 -2.90
C ARG A 46 3.48 -2.75 -3.73
N VAL A 47 2.34 -3.24 -4.19
CA VAL A 47 1.48 -2.49 -5.11
C VAL A 47 0.05 -2.43 -4.61
N ILE A 48 -0.57 -1.29 -4.83
CA ILE A 48 -2.01 -1.10 -4.68
C ILE A 48 -2.55 -0.95 -6.10
N VAL A 49 -3.50 -1.78 -6.46
CA VAL A 49 -4.02 -1.87 -7.83
C VAL A 49 -5.53 -1.68 -7.86
N ASP A 50 -6.06 -1.38 -9.03
CA ASP A 50 -7.49 -1.20 -9.26
C ASP A 50 -8.27 -2.52 -9.18
N ASP A 51 -7.67 -3.62 -9.59
CA ASP A 51 -8.32 -4.94 -9.61
C ASP A 51 -7.38 -6.00 -9.01
N VAL A 52 -7.57 -6.28 -7.75
CA VAL A 52 -6.72 -7.20 -6.98
C VAL A 52 -6.81 -8.64 -7.51
N ASN A 53 -8.01 -9.11 -7.78
CA ASN A 53 -8.22 -10.50 -8.22
C ASN A 53 -7.58 -10.75 -9.58
N LYS A 54 -7.80 -9.85 -10.53
CA LYS A 54 -7.20 -9.94 -11.85
C LYS A 54 -5.68 -9.88 -11.77
N THR A 55 -5.14 -8.98 -10.96
CA THR A 55 -3.69 -8.84 -10.77
C THR A 55 -3.08 -10.11 -10.22
N SER A 56 -3.71 -10.70 -9.21
CA SER A 56 -3.24 -11.96 -8.62
C SER A 56 -3.20 -13.08 -9.64
N GLU A 57 -4.23 -13.24 -10.45
CA GLU A 57 -4.28 -14.25 -11.50
C GLU A 57 -3.19 -14.05 -12.55
N VAL A 58 -3.00 -12.81 -13.00
CA VAL A 58 -1.99 -12.45 -14.00
C VAL A 58 -0.58 -12.72 -13.49
N LEU A 59 -0.29 -12.37 -12.23
CA LEU A 59 1.01 -12.62 -11.62
C LEU A 59 1.26 -14.12 -11.45
N LYS A 60 0.25 -14.87 -11.06
CA LYS A 60 0.35 -16.31 -10.90
C LYS A 60 0.67 -17.00 -12.23
N GLU A 61 -0.04 -16.63 -13.29
CA GLU A 61 0.19 -17.17 -14.64
C GLU A 61 1.59 -16.84 -15.16
N ALA A 62 2.10 -15.67 -14.81
CA ALA A 62 3.45 -15.24 -15.19
C ALA A 62 4.55 -15.84 -14.33
N GLY A 63 4.20 -16.64 -13.31
CA GLY A 63 5.15 -17.35 -12.47
C GLY A 63 5.69 -16.53 -11.30
N TYR A 64 5.06 -15.42 -10.94
CA TYR A 64 5.50 -14.61 -9.82
C TYR A 64 4.94 -15.10 -8.49
N VAL A 65 5.84 -15.29 -7.53
CA VAL A 65 5.45 -15.54 -6.14
C VAL A 65 4.98 -14.23 -5.55
N HIS A 66 3.78 -14.22 -5.00
CA HIS A 66 3.19 -13.02 -4.42
C HIS A 66 2.25 -13.37 -3.28
N SER A 67 1.94 -12.37 -2.47
CA SER A 67 0.97 -12.49 -1.38
C SER A 67 0.05 -11.27 -1.36
N ILE A 68 -1.13 -11.45 -0.77
CA ILE A 68 -2.11 -10.39 -0.59
C ILE A 68 -2.23 -10.13 0.90
N SER A 69 -2.11 -8.88 1.31
CA SER A 69 -2.20 -8.46 2.70
C SER A 69 -3.18 -7.31 2.86
N ASP A 70 -3.79 -7.23 4.02
CA ASP A 70 -4.58 -6.07 4.41
C ASP A 70 -3.66 -4.99 4.94
N VAL A 71 -3.85 -3.77 4.47
CA VAL A 71 -3.12 -2.60 4.93
C VAL A 71 -4.09 -1.45 5.22
N LEU A 72 -3.63 -0.51 6.03
CA LEU A 72 -4.41 0.66 6.41
C LEU A 72 -4.07 1.82 5.48
N CYS A 73 -5.07 2.49 4.94
CA CYS A 73 -4.88 3.70 4.14
C CYS A 73 -5.46 4.90 4.87
N VAL A 74 -4.61 5.86 5.19
CA VAL A 74 -4.97 7.07 5.93
C VAL A 74 -4.93 8.27 4.98
N VAL A 75 -5.97 9.09 5.03
CA VAL A 75 -6.10 10.30 4.20
C VAL A 75 -5.79 11.51 5.05
N ILE A 76 -4.80 12.29 4.65
CA ILE A 76 -4.44 13.53 5.36
C ILE A 76 -4.13 14.66 4.39
N PRO A 77 -4.18 15.92 4.85
CA PRO A 77 -3.65 17.02 4.06
C PRO A 77 -2.14 16.84 3.84
N ASP A 78 -1.68 17.13 2.64
CA ASP A 78 -0.26 17.11 2.31
C ASP A 78 0.38 18.41 2.79
N GLU A 79 0.83 18.41 4.03
CA GLU A 79 1.40 19.59 4.69
C GLU A 79 2.48 19.18 5.69
N PRO A 80 3.37 20.09 6.08
CA PRO A 80 4.36 19.79 7.10
C PRO A 80 3.73 19.30 8.39
N GLY A 81 4.26 18.22 8.94
CA GLY A 81 3.79 17.65 10.19
C GLY A 81 2.63 16.66 10.05
N GLY A 82 2.06 16.47 8.84
CA GLY A 82 0.93 15.56 8.63
C GLY A 82 1.23 14.14 9.06
N LEU A 83 2.35 13.59 8.61
CA LEU A 83 2.77 12.23 9.00
C LEU A 83 2.99 12.14 10.51
N ASN A 84 3.65 13.13 11.11
CA ASN A 84 3.92 13.10 12.54
C ASN A 84 2.64 13.05 13.37
N THR A 85 1.60 13.75 12.95
CA THR A 85 0.30 13.71 13.61
C THR A 85 -0.28 12.30 13.63
N ILE A 86 -0.22 11.59 12.50
CA ILE A 86 -0.69 10.20 12.40
C ILE A 86 0.13 9.30 13.31
N LEU A 87 1.46 9.43 13.26
CA LEU A 87 2.36 8.58 14.05
C LEU A 87 2.18 8.79 15.55
N GLN A 88 1.88 10.02 15.99
CA GLN A 88 1.58 10.30 17.40
C GLN A 88 0.33 9.55 17.87
N VAL A 89 -0.72 9.52 17.05
CA VAL A 89 -1.95 8.80 17.36
C VAL A 89 -1.69 7.30 17.45
N LEU A 90 -0.98 6.75 16.48
CA LEU A 90 -0.66 5.32 16.46
C LEU A 90 0.24 4.93 17.64
N ALA A 91 1.23 5.76 17.97
CA ALA A 91 2.12 5.50 19.10
C ALA A 91 1.36 5.52 20.42
N ALA A 92 0.46 6.47 20.62
CA ALA A 92 -0.36 6.56 21.83
C ALA A 92 -1.26 5.32 21.99
N ALA A 93 -1.70 4.74 20.88
CA ALA A 93 -2.50 3.51 20.87
C ALA A 93 -1.64 2.24 20.90
N GLN A 94 -0.31 2.40 21.01
CA GLN A 94 0.65 1.29 21.00
C GLN A 94 0.58 0.43 19.73
N VAL A 95 0.29 1.06 18.61
CA VAL A 95 0.29 0.41 17.31
C VAL A 95 1.66 0.58 16.67
N ASN A 96 2.32 -0.53 16.37
CA ASN A 96 3.60 -0.53 15.69
C ASN A 96 3.41 -0.47 14.18
N VAL A 97 4.15 0.41 13.52
CA VAL A 97 4.18 0.47 12.06
C VAL A 97 5.33 -0.40 11.56
N GLU A 98 4.99 -1.48 10.87
CA GLU A 98 6.01 -2.40 10.33
C GLU A 98 6.70 -1.78 9.11
N TYR A 99 5.93 -1.17 8.24
CA TYR A 99 6.41 -0.36 7.12
C TYR A 99 5.29 0.58 6.66
N MET A 100 5.68 1.58 5.89
CA MET A 100 4.72 2.51 5.32
C MET A 100 5.25 3.09 4.01
N TYR A 101 4.34 3.60 3.20
CA TYR A 101 4.67 4.38 2.02
C TYR A 101 3.52 5.34 1.70
N VAL A 102 3.80 6.31 0.86
CA VAL A 102 2.87 7.41 0.59
C VAL A 102 2.67 7.53 -0.91
N PHE A 103 1.46 7.86 -1.33
CA PHE A 103 1.22 8.34 -2.68
C PHE A 103 0.40 9.62 -2.63
N LEU A 104 0.61 10.47 -3.63
CA LEU A 104 -0.06 11.77 -3.68
C LEU A 104 -1.46 11.60 -4.24
N GLY A 105 -2.41 12.27 -3.58
CA GLY A 105 -3.79 12.35 -4.01
C GLY A 105 -4.03 13.62 -4.83
N HIS A 106 -5.30 13.97 -4.93
CA HIS A 106 -5.70 15.22 -5.56
C HIS A 106 -5.51 16.38 -4.59
N LYS A 107 -4.99 17.50 -5.11
CA LYS A 107 -4.91 18.79 -4.39
C LYS A 107 -4.57 18.67 -2.91
N ASP A 108 -3.32 18.78 -2.58
CA ASP A 108 -2.84 18.89 -1.20
C ASP A 108 -3.26 17.73 -0.28
N THR A 109 -3.69 16.60 -0.85
CA THR A 109 -4.07 15.40 -0.13
C THR A 109 -3.01 14.33 -0.32
N ALA A 110 -2.62 13.67 0.77
CA ALA A 110 -1.73 12.52 0.75
C ALA A 110 -2.47 11.29 1.26
N TYR A 111 -2.17 10.16 0.64
CA TYR A 111 -2.65 8.85 1.07
C TYR A 111 -1.47 8.08 1.64
N MET A 112 -1.58 7.69 2.91
CA MET A 112 -0.52 6.97 3.60
C MET A 112 -0.93 5.52 3.80
N ILE A 113 -0.09 4.61 3.33
CA ILE A 113 -0.30 3.18 3.47
C ILE A 113 0.53 2.69 4.65
N PHE A 114 -0.11 2.03 5.60
CA PHE A 114 0.56 1.48 6.78
C PHE A 114 0.32 -0.01 6.89
N LYS A 115 1.37 -0.77 7.10
CA LYS A 115 1.26 -2.16 7.51
C LYS A 115 1.36 -2.21 9.03
N VAL A 116 0.29 -2.66 9.67
CA VAL A 116 0.19 -2.80 11.12
C VAL A 116 -0.41 -4.16 11.45
N ALA A 117 -0.12 -4.68 12.64
CA ALA A 117 -0.64 -5.99 13.04
C ALA A 117 -2.13 -5.98 13.31
N ASP A 118 -2.63 -4.92 13.95
CA ASP A 118 -4.04 -4.80 14.33
C ASP A 118 -4.67 -3.57 13.66
N ILE A 119 -5.23 -3.80 12.48
CA ILE A 119 -5.87 -2.73 11.69
C ILE A 119 -7.09 -2.17 12.41
N ALA A 120 -7.86 -3.01 13.09
CA ALA A 120 -9.05 -2.56 13.82
C ALA A 120 -8.69 -1.58 14.93
N ALA A 121 -7.65 -1.89 15.71
CA ALA A 121 -7.17 -1.01 16.77
C ALA A 121 -6.66 0.32 16.22
N ALA A 122 -5.89 0.26 15.13
CA ALA A 122 -5.36 1.46 14.46
C ALA A 122 -6.49 2.32 13.91
N THR A 123 -7.47 1.71 13.24
CA THR A 123 -8.63 2.43 12.69
C THR A 123 -9.43 3.12 13.79
N ALA A 124 -9.68 2.43 14.91
CA ALA A 124 -10.40 3.00 16.03
C ALA A 124 -9.67 4.20 16.64
N ALA A 125 -8.34 4.10 16.80
CA ALA A 125 -7.52 5.18 17.36
C ALA A 125 -7.55 6.42 16.45
N LEU A 126 -7.43 6.23 15.14
CA LEU A 126 -7.47 7.32 14.17
C LEU A 126 -8.85 7.96 14.08
N SER A 127 -9.89 7.14 14.06
CA SER A 127 -11.28 7.61 14.03
C SER A 127 -11.63 8.46 15.24
N ALA A 128 -11.12 8.11 16.42
CA ALA A 128 -11.32 8.89 17.65
C ALA A 128 -10.72 10.30 17.56
N LYS A 129 -9.80 10.54 16.63
CA LYS A 129 -9.18 11.84 16.36
C LYS A 129 -9.68 12.47 15.05
N ASP A 130 -10.80 11.97 14.53
CA ASP A 130 -11.40 12.45 13.28
C ASP A 130 -10.47 12.32 12.06
N ILE A 131 -9.56 11.36 12.10
CA ILE A 131 -8.66 11.08 10.97
C ILE A 131 -9.31 10.02 10.08
N LYS A 132 -9.47 10.36 8.80
CA LYS A 132 -10.16 9.52 7.84
C LYS A 132 -9.28 8.39 7.34
N THR A 133 -9.88 7.20 7.23
CA THR A 133 -9.27 6.05 6.55
C THR A 133 -10.08 5.69 5.32
N MET A 134 -9.45 5.03 4.36
CA MET A 134 -10.12 4.55 3.15
C MET A 134 -10.36 3.06 3.22
N ASP A 135 -11.48 2.63 2.67
CA ASP A 135 -11.72 1.22 2.41
C ASP A 135 -11.46 0.89 0.93
N GLN A 136 -11.61 -0.36 0.57
CA GLN A 136 -11.34 -0.82 -0.80
C GLN A 136 -12.26 -0.15 -1.83
N GLU A 137 -13.51 0.09 -1.46
CA GLU A 137 -14.47 0.77 -2.34
C GLU A 137 -14.07 2.21 -2.61
N ASP A 138 -13.62 2.92 -1.59
CA ASP A 138 -13.11 4.29 -1.74
C ASP A 138 -11.92 4.34 -2.70
N LEU A 139 -11.02 3.37 -2.56
CA LEU A 139 -9.83 3.27 -3.40
C LEU A 139 -10.20 3.07 -4.87
N GLU A 140 -11.17 2.22 -5.14
CA GLU A 140 -11.60 1.92 -6.50
C GLU A 140 -12.20 3.13 -7.21
N LYS A 141 -12.69 4.10 -6.46
CA LYS A 141 -13.27 5.34 -7.00
C LYS A 141 -12.26 6.44 -7.30
N LEU A 142 -11.00 6.24 -6.97
CA LEU A 142 -9.95 7.25 -7.22
C LEU A 142 -9.65 7.45 -8.71
#